data_08c94a8b288bc7f1364b7a85e1371b88
#
_entry.id   08c94a8b288bc7f1364b7a85e1371b88
#
_cell.length_a   1.000
_cell.length_b   1.000
_cell.length_c   1.000
_cell.angle_alpha   90.00
_cell.angle_beta   90.00
_cell.angle_gamma   90.00
#
_symmetry.space_group_name_H-M   'P 1'
#
loop_
_entity.id
_entity.type
_entity.pdbx_description
1 polymer ?
#
loop_
_entity_poly.entity_id
_entity_poly.type
_entity_poly.pdbx_seq_one_letter_code
_entity_poly.pdbx_strand_id
1 'polypeptide(L)'
;NPKNVISGGINAISQINAIKKFQEFAKLERSVLLIPNSEFKNEIEDAVKKTKIKLKDKFIYDSDPTILTSQIEKLTRYPQRKQNLKDEIKRLKNSNESNKKKKISNLEKRDTLGGINFDSVIIADFDESLKSVTTSLLYTDITSDRVNYITLNQWFDKSILKEKNLQPIYFPSINKKNYDNFVSEYFKTYSEYPNQISFLSFDLVGLVYFLIYKNNFVIDKKIFYKKNKFKGK
;
A
#
# COMPACT_ATOMS: atom_id res chain seq x y z
N ASN A 1 4.85 -11.79 -22.82
CA ASN A 1 6.10 -11.21 -23.37
C ASN A 1 6.57 -12.05 -24.54
N PRO A 2 7.08 -11.44 -25.63
CA PRO A 2 7.74 -12.16 -26.72
C PRO A 2 8.85 -13.07 -26.17
N LYS A 3 9.06 -14.23 -26.80
CA LYS A 3 10.01 -15.25 -26.32
C LYS A 3 11.46 -14.74 -26.15
N ASN A 4 11.79 -13.56 -26.71
CA ASN A 4 13.14 -12.97 -26.70
C ASN A 4 13.25 -11.72 -25.81
N VAL A 5 12.24 -11.39 -25.01
CA VAL A 5 12.26 -10.23 -24.12
C VAL A 5 12.32 -10.70 -22.68
N ILE A 6 13.25 -10.12 -21.90
CA ILE A 6 13.37 -10.29 -20.46
C ILE A 6 13.03 -8.97 -19.82
N SER A 7 11.99 -8.94 -19.01
CA SER A 7 11.62 -7.78 -18.21
C SER A 7 12.29 -7.86 -16.84
N GLY A 8 13.01 -6.82 -16.47
CA GLY A 8 13.55 -6.64 -15.12
C GLY A 8 12.80 -5.54 -14.38
N GLY A 9 12.67 -5.68 -13.06
CA GLY A 9 12.06 -4.64 -12.23
C GLY A 9 11.21 -5.19 -11.10
N ILE A 10 10.59 -4.27 -10.35
CA ILE A 10 9.62 -4.59 -9.29
C ILE A 10 8.26 -4.77 -9.95
N ASN A 11 7.69 -5.97 -9.86
CA ASN A 11 6.37 -6.29 -10.39
C ASN A 11 5.33 -6.45 -9.26
N ALA A 12 4.06 -6.46 -9.61
CA ALA A 12 2.97 -6.60 -8.66
C ALA A 12 3.09 -7.88 -7.80
N ILE A 13 3.54 -9.00 -8.38
CA ILE A 13 3.71 -10.26 -7.65
C ILE A 13 4.73 -10.12 -6.52
N SER A 14 5.89 -9.49 -6.80
CA SER A 14 6.92 -9.29 -5.79
C SER A 14 6.45 -8.36 -4.66
N GLN A 15 5.71 -7.32 -5.00
CA GLN A 15 5.14 -6.38 -4.03
C GLN A 15 4.07 -7.04 -3.16
N ILE A 16 3.11 -7.75 -3.76
CA ILE A 16 2.07 -8.47 -3.01
C ILE A 16 2.67 -9.58 -2.13
N ASN A 17 3.73 -10.27 -2.57
CA ASN A 17 4.46 -11.21 -1.73
C ASN A 17 5.13 -10.54 -0.52
N ALA A 18 5.68 -9.35 -0.69
CA ALA A 18 6.27 -8.59 0.42
C ALA A 18 5.17 -8.14 1.42
N ILE A 19 4.03 -7.68 0.91
CA ILE A 19 2.86 -7.33 1.74
C ILE A 19 2.36 -8.56 2.51
N LYS A 20 2.26 -9.72 1.84
CA LYS A 20 1.88 -10.99 2.50
C LYS A 20 2.80 -11.32 3.68
N LYS A 21 4.13 -11.21 3.50
CA LYS A 21 5.09 -11.43 4.57
C LYS A 21 4.93 -10.42 5.72
N PHE A 22 4.62 -9.18 5.38
CA PHE A 22 4.33 -8.15 6.39
C PHE A 22 3.05 -8.48 7.16
N GLN A 23 1.98 -8.94 6.51
CA GLN A 23 0.76 -9.39 7.19
C GLN A 23 1.06 -10.53 8.18
N GLU A 24 1.86 -11.51 7.78
CA GLU A 24 2.28 -12.64 8.63
C GLU A 24 3.09 -12.14 9.83
N PHE A 25 4.04 -11.23 9.61
CA PHE A 25 4.86 -10.63 10.66
C PHE A 25 4.03 -9.79 11.65
N ALA A 26 3.16 -8.93 11.15
CA ALA A 26 2.31 -8.03 11.93
C ALA A 26 1.03 -8.71 12.46
N LYS A 27 0.81 -10.00 12.14
CA LYS A 27 -0.37 -10.79 12.52
C LYS A 27 -1.70 -10.16 12.08
N LEU A 28 -1.73 -9.64 10.86
CA LEU A 28 -2.91 -9.03 10.27
C LEU A 28 -3.76 -10.12 9.58
N GLU A 29 -4.95 -10.36 10.10
CA GLU A 29 -5.81 -11.46 9.66
C GLU A 29 -6.99 -11.02 8.78
N ARG A 30 -7.34 -9.74 8.87
CA ARG A 30 -8.55 -9.22 8.24
C ARG A 30 -8.25 -8.03 7.34
N SER A 31 -7.36 -8.25 6.37
CA SER A 31 -6.96 -7.23 5.40
C SER A 31 -8.00 -7.07 4.29
N VAL A 32 -8.33 -5.83 3.97
CA VAL A 32 -9.14 -5.47 2.80
C VAL A 32 -8.22 -4.89 1.73
N LEU A 33 -8.38 -5.33 0.49
CA LEU A 33 -7.63 -4.83 -0.65
C LEU A 33 -8.49 -3.88 -1.48
N LEU A 34 -8.04 -2.64 -1.63
CA LEU A 34 -8.64 -1.61 -2.47
C LEU A 34 -7.87 -1.54 -3.79
N ILE A 35 -8.57 -1.70 -4.90
CA ILE A 35 -8.00 -1.70 -6.26
C ILE A 35 -8.73 -0.65 -7.09
N PRO A 36 -8.02 0.29 -7.73
CA PRO A 36 -8.66 1.22 -8.66
C PRO A 36 -9.21 0.47 -9.89
N ASN A 37 -10.33 0.91 -10.40
CA ASN A 37 -10.90 0.41 -11.66
C ASN A 37 -10.13 1.01 -12.85
N SER A 38 -8.91 0.56 -13.05
CA SER A 38 -7.95 1.03 -14.06
C SER A 38 -7.36 -0.15 -14.84
N GLU A 39 -6.56 0.12 -15.85
CA GLU A 39 -5.82 -0.91 -16.61
C GLU A 39 -4.92 -1.78 -15.71
N PHE A 40 -4.43 -1.22 -14.62
CA PHE A 40 -3.57 -1.87 -13.65
C PHE A 40 -4.30 -2.93 -12.79
N LYS A 41 -5.62 -2.89 -12.71
CA LYS A 41 -6.46 -3.82 -11.94
C LYS A 41 -6.13 -5.29 -12.20
N ASN A 42 -6.05 -5.67 -13.48
CA ASN A 42 -5.83 -7.06 -13.87
C ASN A 42 -4.47 -7.58 -13.37
N GLU A 43 -3.44 -6.75 -13.39
CA GLU A 43 -2.11 -7.11 -12.88
C GLU A 43 -2.13 -7.39 -11.37
N ILE A 44 -2.83 -6.55 -10.61
CA ILE A 44 -2.99 -6.75 -9.16
C ILE A 44 -3.81 -8.00 -8.85
N GLU A 45 -4.92 -8.22 -9.56
CA GLU A 45 -5.74 -9.41 -9.38
C GLU A 45 -4.97 -10.71 -9.68
N ASP A 46 -4.16 -10.72 -10.72
CA ASP A 46 -3.28 -11.84 -11.04
C ASP A 46 -2.19 -12.05 -9.99
N ALA A 47 -1.62 -10.98 -9.47
CA ALA A 47 -0.65 -11.06 -8.38
C ALA A 47 -1.28 -11.64 -7.11
N VAL A 48 -2.49 -11.22 -6.75
CA VAL A 48 -3.25 -11.78 -5.62
C VAL A 48 -3.48 -13.28 -5.79
N LYS A 49 -3.92 -13.72 -6.98
CA LYS A 49 -4.13 -15.16 -7.28
C LYS A 49 -2.83 -15.96 -7.15
N LYS A 50 -1.73 -15.46 -7.74
CA LYS A 50 -0.43 -16.16 -7.76
C LYS A 50 0.22 -16.23 -6.37
N THR A 51 0.10 -15.19 -5.57
CA THR A 51 0.72 -15.12 -4.24
C THR A 51 -0.10 -15.83 -3.16
N LYS A 52 -1.40 -16.04 -3.40
CA LYS A 52 -2.34 -16.59 -2.43
C LYS A 52 -2.34 -15.80 -1.11
N ILE A 53 -2.22 -14.47 -1.21
CA ILE A 53 -2.33 -13.58 -0.06
C ILE A 53 -3.71 -13.72 0.59
N LYS A 54 -3.77 -13.76 1.91
CA LYS A 54 -5.03 -13.86 2.65
C LYS A 54 -5.69 -12.48 2.70
N LEU A 55 -6.87 -12.39 2.13
CA LEU A 55 -7.68 -11.18 2.15
C LEU A 55 -9.04 -11.50 2.75
N LYS A 56 -9.54 -10.62 3.57
CA LYS A 56 -10.92 -10.68 4.04
C LYS A 56 -11.89 -10.30 2.94
N ASP A 57 -11.55 -9.25 2.21
CA ASP A 57 -12.37 -8.73 1.12
C ASP A 57 -11.50 -8.03 0.08
N LYS A 58 -12.03 -7.91 -1.12
CA LYS A 58 -11.44 -7.21 -2.24
C LYS A 58 -12.45 -6.23 -2.81
N PHE A 59 -12.11 -4.96 -2.85
CA PHE A 59 -12.99 -3.89 -3.25
C PHE A 59 -12.41 -3.13 -4.43
N ILE A 60 -13.16 -3.05 -5.53
CA ILE A 60 -12.79 -2.28 -6.70
C ILE A 60 -13.52 -0.95 -6.62
N TYR A 61 -12.78 0.15 -6.69
CA TYR A 61 -13.33 1.48 -6.56
C TYR A 61 -13.15 2.30 -7.84
N ASP A 62 -14.02 3.30 -8.00
CA ASP A 62 -13.93 4.30 -9.04
C ASP A 62 -13.03 5.45 -8.57
N SER A 63 -12.20 5.98 -9.46
CA SER A 63 -11.28 7.09 -9.13
C SER A 63 -11.98 8.45 -9.08
N ASP A 64 -13.25 8.57 -9.50
CA ASP A 64 -14.03 9.79 -9.27
C ASP A 64 -14.23 10.02 -7.77
N PRO A 65 -13.80 11.18 -7.22
CA PRO A 65 -13.79 11.41 -5.78
C PRO A 65 -15.18 11.29 -5.11
N THR A 66 -16.25 11.65 -5.84
CA THR A 66 -17.62 11.59 -5.32
C THR A 66 -18.08 10.14 -5.20
N ILE A 67 -17.83 9.36 -6.25
CA ILE A 67 -18.14 7.93 -6.28
C ILE A 67 -17.30 7.18 -5.26
N LEU A 68 -15.99 7.44 -5.23
CA LEU A 68 -15.05 6.85 -4.28
C LEU A 68 -15.50 7.04 -2.84
N THR A 69 -15.84 8.27 -2.44
CA THR A 69 -16.29 8.56 -1.06
C THR A 69 -17.51 7.74 -0.71
N SER A 70 -18.53 7.70 -1.58
CA SER A 70 -19.74 6.89 -1.39
C SER A 70 -19.44 5.39 -1.27
N GLN A 71 -18.47 4.90 -2.05
CA GLN A 71 -18.04 3.50 -2.01
C GLN A 71 -17.31 3.17 -0.69
N ILE A 72 -16.43 4.06 -0.23
CA ILE A 72 -15.72 3.91 1.05
C ILE A 72 -16.69 4.00 2.24
N GLU A 73 -17.71 4.86 2.18
CA GLU A 73 -18.77 4.90 3.21
C GLU A 73 -19.48 3.54 3.35
N LYS A 74 -19.78 2.87 2.23
CA LYS A 74 -20.40 1.53 2.23
C LYS A 74 -19.46 0.49 2.81
N LEU A 75 -18.20 0.47 2.38
CA LEU A 75 -17.18 -0.46 2.86
C LEU A 75 -16.97 -0.36 4.37
N THR A 76 -16.92 0.86 4.88
CA THR A 76 -16.66 1.17 6.30
C THR A 76 -17.92 1.15 7.16
N ARG A 77 -19.10 0.97 6.57
CA ARG A 77 -20.41 1.09 7.22
C ARG A 77 -20.58 2.42 7.95
N TYR A 78 -20.05 3.49 7.38
CA TYR A 78 -20.01 4.80 8.01
C TYR A 78 -21.39 5.31 8.41
N PRO A 79 -22.45 5.26 7.55
CA PRO A 79 -23.79 5.71 7.95
C PRO A 79 -24.34 4.96 9.18
N GLN A 80 -24.14 3.64 9.24
CA GLN A 80 -24.59 2.83 10.37
C GLN A 80 -23.81 3.19 11.65
N ARG A 81 -22.49 3.34 11.55
CA ARG A 81 -21.66 3.72 12.71
C ARG A 81 -21.99 5.13 13.22
N LYS A 82 -22.33 6.04 12.32
CA LYS A 82 -22.81 7.38 12.66
C LYS A 82 -24.17 7.34 13.34
N GLN A 83 -25.08 6.49 12.85
CA GLN A 83 -26.38 6.28 13.49
C GLN A 83 -26.22 5.65 14.88
N ASN A 84 -25.37 4.64 15.03
CA ASN A 84 -25.09 4.03 16.34
C ASN A 84 -24.62 5.06 17.39
N LEU A 85 -23.81 6.03 16.98
CA LEU A 85 -23.38 7.12 17.86
C LEU A 85 -24.57 7.98 18.33
N LYS A 86 -25.45 8.36 17.40
CA LYS A 86 -26.65 9.15 17.72
C LYS A 86 -27.58 8.40 18.66
N ASP A 87 -27.80 7.13 18.39
CA ASP A 87 -28.69 6.28 19.20
C ASP A 87 -28.14 6.07 20.61
N GLU A 88 -26.84 5.88 20.76
CA GLU A 88 -26.20 5.73 22.07
C GLU A 88 -26.27 7.04 22.89
N ILE A 89 -26.03 8.19 22.26
CA ILE A 89 -26.18 9.49 22.90
C ILE A 89 -27.65 9.69 23.35
N LYS A 90 -28.63 9.34 22.51
CA LYS A 90 -30.03 9.41 22.83
C LYS A 90 -30.42 8.47 23.98
N ARG A 91 -29.90 7.23 23.96
CA ARG A 91 -30.08 6.25 25.05
C ARG A 91 -29.55 6.80 26.37
N LEU A 92 -28.36 7.36 26.39
CA LEU A 92 -27.75 7.92 27.60
C LEU A 92 -28.49 9.14 28.11
N LYS A 93 -29.01 10.02 27.24
CA LYS A 93 -29.84 11.18 27.65
C LYS A 93 -31.07 10.74 28.42
N ASN A 94 -31.68 9.63 28.03
CA ASN A 94 -32.89 9.08 28.64
C ASN A 94 -32.59 8.09 29.79
N SER A 95 -31.33 7.80 30.08
CA SER A 95 -30.96 6.88 31.17
C SER A 95 -30.83 7.60 32.51
N ASN A 96 -30.88 6.84 33.59
CA ASN A 96 -30.62 7.31 34.96
C ASN A 96 -29.21 7.03 35.43
N GLU A 97 -28.28 6.80 34.50
CA GLU A 97 -26.87 6.51 34.82
C GLU A 97 -26.18 7.71 35.49
N SER A 98 -25.52 7.48 36.63
CA SER A 98 -24.89 8.54 37.44
C SER A 98 -23.81 9.33 36.67
N ASN A 99 -23.09 8.69 35.72
CA ASN A 99 -22.00 9.29 34.93
C ASN A 99 -22.40 9.69 33.51
N LYS A 100 -23.72 9.81 33.21
CA LYS A 100 -24.19 10.06 31.86
C LYS A 100 -23.65 11.31 31.21
N LYS A 101 -23.49 12.43 31.93
CA LYS A 101 -22.93 13.67 31.40
C LYS A 101 -21.54 13.48 30.86
N LYS A 102 -20.65 12.81 31.61
CA LYS A 102 -19.27 12.52 31.19
C LYS A 102 -19.22 11.57 29.99
N LYS A 103 -20.08 10.54 29.99
CA LYS A 103 -20.17 9.59 28.85
C LYS A 103 -20.65 10.29 27.59
N ILE A 104 -21.67 11.12 27.65
CA ILE A 104 -22.18 11.91 26.51
C ILE A 104 -21.12 12.83 25.99
N SER A 105 -20.44 13.61 26.85
CA SER A 105 -19.37 14.51 26.42
C SER A 105 -18.21 13.77 25.73
N ASN A 106 -17.90 12.54 26.15
CA ASN A 106 -16.91 11.71 25.48
C ASN A 106 -17.38 11.17 24.12
N LEU A 107 -18.67 10.88 23.98
CA LEU A 107 -19.24 10.42 22.72
C LEU A 107 -19.37 11.56 21.70
N GLU A 108 -19.73 12.77 22.16
CA GLU A 108 -19.83 13.96 21.31
C GLU A 108 -18.49 14.38 20.67
N LYS A 109 -17.37 13.88 21.18
CA LYS A 109 -16.04 14.07 20.58
C LYS A 109 -15.71 13.07 19.48
N ARG A 110 -16.58 12.11 19.21
CA ARG A 110 -16.38 11.05 18.23
C ARG A 110 -17.22 11.32 17.00
N ASP A 111 -16.73 10.89 15.84
CA ASP A 111 -17.49 10.97 14.60
C ASP A 111 -18.38 9.74 14.40
N THR A 112 -17.99 8.59 14.94
CA THR A 112 -18.74 7.34 14.81
C THR A 112 -18.67 6.48 16.07
N LEU A 113 -19.60 5.54 16.19
CA LEU A 113 -19.60 4.50 17.23
C LEU A 113 -19.71 3.11 16.59
N GLY A 114 -18.86 2.21 17.04
CA GLY A 114 -18.81 0.83 16.59
C GLY A 114 -17.48 0.47 15.93
N GLY A 115 -17.22 -0.83 15.91
CA GLY A 115 -16.02 -1.38 15.33
C GLY A 115 -16.07 -1.47 13.81
N ILE A 116 -14.89 -1.49 13.20
CA ILE A 116 -14.67 -1.93 11.84
C ILE A 116 -14.31 -3.40 11.84
N ASN A 117 -14.61 -4.08 10.74
CA ASN A 117 -14.44 -5.52 10.69
C ASN A 117 -13.13 -5.95 9.99
N PHE A 118 -12.19 -5.03 9.80
CA PHE A 118 -10.86 -5.25 9.25
C PHE A 118 -9.79 -4.56 10.12
N ASP A 119 -8.57 -5.04 10.04
CA ASP A 119 -7.40 -4.56 10.81
C ASP A 119 -6.36 -3.85 9.93
N SER A 120 -6.49 -4.02 8.63
CA SER A 120 -5.60 -3.39 7.66
C SER A 120 -6.30 -3.13 6.32
N VAL A 121 -5.84 -2.10 5.64
CA VAL A 121 -6.27 -1.74 4.29
C VAL A 121 -5.06 -1.72 3.39
N ILE A 122 -5.07 -2.54 2.35
CA ILE A 122 -4.07 -2.57 1.30
C ILE A 122 -4.60 -1.72 0.15
N ILE A 123 -3.94 -0.62 -0.16
CA ILE A 123 -4.34 0.32 -1.21
C ILE A 123 -3.40 0.15 -2.40
N ALA A 124 -3.91 -0.42 -3.49
CA ALA A 124 -3.12 -0.67 -4.70
C ALA A 124 -3.10 0.56 -5.61
N ASP A 125 -2.64 1.69 -5.07
CA ASP A 125 -2.63 2.96 -5.79
C ASP A 125 -1.42 3.84 -5.43
N PHE A 126 -1.27 4.96 -6.13
CA PHE A 126 -0.12 5.86 -6.07
C PHE A 126 -0.56 7.32 -6.06
N ASP A 127 0.36 8.21 -5.73
CA ASP A 127 0.27 9.66 -5.89
C ASP A 127 -1.05 10.28 -5.35
N GLU A 128 -1.69 11.13 -6.12
CA GLU A 128 -2.92 11.82 -5.73
C GLU A 128 -4.11 10.87 -5.57
N SER A 129 -4.15 9.77 -6.31
CA SER A 129 -5.19 8.74 -6.19
C SER A 129 -5.12 8.06 -4.83
N LEU A 130 -3.92 7.72 -4.37
CA LEU A 130 -3.69 7.19 -3.02
C LEU A 130 -4.15 8.20 -1.95
N LYS A 131 -3.85 9.49 -2.12
CA LYS A 131 -4.29 10.54 -1.19
C LYS A 131 -5.81 10.67 -1.16
N SER A 132 -6.47 10.54 -2.30
CA SER A 132 -7.94 10.58 -2.39
C SER A 132 -8.59 9.43 -1.63
N VAL A 133 -8.07 8.20 -1.80
CA VAL A 133 -8.56 7.03 -1.05
C VAL A 133 -8.38 7.22 0.45
N THR A 134 -7.21 7.64 0.88
CA THR A 134 -6.92 7.81 2.30
C THR A 134 -7.70 8.96 2.92
N THR A 135 -7.95 10.05 2.18
CA THR A 135 -8.84 11.14 2.61
C THR A 135 -10.28 10.63 2.80
N SER A 136 -10.78 9.78 1.89
CA SER A 136 -12.10 9.18 2.02
C SER A 136 -12.18 8.20 3.21
N LEU A 137 -11.10 7.47 3.50
CA LEU A 137 -11.02 6.62 4.70
C LEU A 137 -11.05 7.48 5.97
N LEU A 138 -10.28 8.57 6.03
CA LEU A 138 -10.29 9.51 7.15
C LEU A 138 -11.67 10.13 7.35
N TYR A 139 -12.32 10.58 6.28
CA TYR A 139 -13.68 11.11 6.33
C TYR A 139 -14.66 10.12 6.97
N THR A 140 -14.46 8.82 6.76
CA THR A 140 -15.27 7.77 7.36
C THR A 140 -14.78 7.30 8.74
N ASP A 141 -13.92 8.07 9.40
CA ASP A 141 -13.35 7.76 10.72
C ASP A 141 -12.57 6.43 10.73
N ILE A 142 -11.85 6.17 9.63
CA ILE A 142 -10.87 5.09 9.53
C ILE A 142 -9.49 5.74 9.47
N THR A 143 -8.82 5.76 10.59
CA THR A 143 -7.52 6.42 10.77
C THR A 143 -6.39 5.40 10.84
N SER A 144 -5.15 5.83 10.60
CA SER A 144 -3.97 4.95 10.61
C SER A 144 -3.60 4.42 12.00
N ASP A 145 -4.13 4.99 13.07
CA ASP A 145 -4.04 4.47 14.43
C ASP A 145 -5.06 3.35 14.72
N ARG A 146 -6.12 3.23 13.91
CA ARG A 146 -7.15 2.20 14.04
C ARG A 146 -6.94 1.00 13.12
N VAL A 147 -6.37 1.23 11.93
CA VAL A 147 -6.06 0.21 10.93
C VAL A 147 -4.70 0.45 10.32
N ASN A 148 -4.01 -0.61 9.94
CA ASN A 148 -2.73 -0.48 9.24
C ASN A 148 -2.97 -0.10 7.77
N TYR A 149 -2.44 1.05 7.34
CA TYR A 149 -2.41 1.43 5.95
C TYR A 149 -1.21 0.80 5.26
N ILE A 150 -1.46 -0.01 4.24
CA ILE A 150 -0.45 -0.70 3.46
C ILE A 150 -0.64 -0.29 2.00
N THR A 151 0.44 0.03 1.30
CA THR A 151 0.37 0.39 -0.13
C THR A 151 1.36 -0.41 -0.95
N LEU A 152 1.36 -0.19 -2.26
CA LEU A 152 2.43 -0.61 -3.14
C LEU A 152 3.68 0.25 -2.92
N ASN A 153 4.78 -0.05 -3.60
CA ASN A 153 6.02 0.71 -3.48
C ASN A 153 5.83 2.18 -3.87
N GLN A 154 6.10 3.08 -2.93
CA GLN A 154 5.98 4.53 -3.10
C GLN A 154 7.33 5.22 -3.36
N TRP A 155 8.39 4.47 -3.61
CA TRP A 155 9.73 4.97 -3.98
C TRP A 155 10.27 6.08 -3.07
N PHE A 156 9.92 6.06 -1.78
CA PHE A 156 10.29 7.11 -0.81
C PHE A 156 9.81 8.51 -1.22
N ASP A 157 8.66 8.61 -1.86
CA ASP A 157 8.06 9.91 -2.21
C ASP A 157 7.91 10.78 -0.97
N LYS A 158 8.62 11.92 -1.00
CA LYS A 158 8.65 12.87 0.12
C LYS A 158 7.29 13.51 0.39
N SER A 159 6.43 13.61 -0.62
CA SER A 159 5.08 14.16 -0.46
C SER A 159 4.23 13.27 0.42
N ILE A 160 4.21 11.98 0.12
CA ILE A 160 3.47 10.95 0.88
C ILE A 160 4.06 10.76 2.29
N LEU A 161 5.40 10.76 2.41
CA LEU A 161 6.07 10.58 3.71
C LEU A 161 5.84 11.77 4.67
N LYS A 162 5.50 12.95 4.15
CA LYS A 162 5.19 14.14 4.96
C LYS A 162 3.72 14.27 5.35
N GLU A 163 2.84 13.53 4.69
CA GLU A 163 1.39 13.56 4.99
C GLU A 163 1.12 12.92 6.35
N LYS A 164 0.88 13.76 7.35
CA LYS A 164 0.68 13.31 8.74
C LYS A 164 -0.50 12.36 8.90
N ASN A 165 -1.56 12.58 8.15
CA ASN A 165 -2.79 11.78 8.21
C ASN A 165 -2.63 10.38 7.62
N LEU A 166 -1.57 10.15 6.83
CA LEU A 166 -1.23 8.84 6.26
C LEU A 166 -0.30 8.03 7.15
N GLN A 167 0.29 8.65 8.18
CA GLN A 167 1.31 7.98 8.98
C GLN A 167 0.70 7.26 10.19
N PRO A 168 1.16 6.06 10.50
CA PRO A 168 2.16 5.27 9.76
C PRO A 168 1.59 4.63 8.51
N ILE A 169 2.32 4.69 7.40
CA ILE A 169 2.02 3.98 6.16
C ILE A 169 3.12 2.93 5.88
N TYR A 170 2.72 1.74 5.47
CA TYR A 170 3.62 0.63 5.19
C TYR A 170 3.63 0.31 3.70
N PHE A 171 4.81 0.11 3.12
CA PHE A 171 4.92 -0.28 1.71
C PHE A 171 6.15 -1.15 1.46
N PRO A 172 6.08 -2.09 0.51
CA PRO A 172 7.24 -2.85 0.08
C PRO A 172 8.24 -1.91 -0.58
N SER A 173 9.51 -2.03 -0.23
CA SER A 173 10.54 -1.14 -0.74
C SER A 173 11.86 -1.87 -0.95
N ILE A 174 12.77 -1.18 -1.64
CA ILE A 174 14.18 -1.54 -1.76
C ILE A 174 14.93 -1.10 -0.50
N ASN A 175 16.19 -1.51 -0.39
CA ASN A 175 17.04 -1.06 0.71
C ASN A 175 17.29 0.45 0.63
N LYS A 176 16.77 1.21 1.59
CA LYS A 176 16.88 2.67 1.61
C LYS A 176 18.33 3.15 1.61
N LYS A 177 19.21 2.53 2.38
CA LYS A 177 20.62 2.92 2.44
C LYS A 177 21.31 2.76 1.09
N ASN A 178 21.05 1.66 0.40
CA ASN A 178 21.59 1.43 -0.94
C ASN A 178 21.05 2.45 -1.94
N TYR A 179 19.76 2.76 -1.86
CA TYR A 179 19.16 3.80 -2.69
C TYR A 179 19.78 5.17 -2.44
N ASP A 180 19.92 5.59 -1.17
CA ASP A 180 20.53 6.87 -0.81
C ASP A 180 22.00 6.97 -1.30
N ASN A 181 22.76 5.87 -1.19
CA ASN A 181 24.12 5.80 -1.72
C ASN A 181 24.15 5.97 -3.24
N PHE A 182 23.26 5.26 -3.95
CA PHE A 182 23.15 5.39 -5.41
C PHE A 182 22.80 6.82 -5.82
N VAL A 183 21.81 7.45 -5.16
CA VAL A 183 21.43 8.85 -5.41
C VAL A 183 22.61 9.80 -5.22
N SER A 184 23.38 9.60 -4.14
CA SER A 184 24.56 10.42 -3.85
C SER A 184 25.67 10.25 -4.92
N GLU A 185 25.97 9.01 -5.32
CA GLU A 185 26.97 8.74 -6.36
C GLU A 185 26.52 9.27 -7.72
N TYR A 186 25.25 9.11 -8.07
CA TYR A 186 24.67 9.61 -9.30
C TYR A 186 24.77 11.14 -9.37
N PHE A 187 24.39 11.83 -8.31
CA PHE A 187 24.47 13.29 -8.21
C PHE A 187 25.91 13.79 -8.35
N LYS A 188 26.87 13.13 -7.71
CA LYS A 188 28.31 13.48 -7.85
C LYS A 188 28.80 13.37 -9.28
N THR A 189 28.28 12.40 -10.05
CA THR A 189 28.73 12.13 -11.41
C THR A 189 28.05 13.03 -12.44
N TYR A 190 26.73 13.26 -12.28
CA TYR A 190 25.92 13.92 -13.30
C TYR A 190 25.39 15.29 -12.89
N SER A 191 25.60 15.72 -11.63
CA SER A 191 25.03 16.95 -11.04
C SER A 191 23.50 17.03 -11.11
N GLU A 192 22.84 15.88 -11.27
CA GLU A 192 21.39 15.73 -11.33
C GLU A 192 20.91 14.60 -10.42
N TYR A 193 19.65 14.64 -10.01
CA TYR A 193 19.06 13.54 -9.25
C TYR A 193 18.52 12.45 -10.17
N PRO A 194 18.79 11.17 -9.86
CA PRO A 194 18.28 10.07 -10.68
C PRO A 194 16.75 9.95 -10.53
N ASN A 195 16.09 9.55 -11.60
CA ASN A 195 14.72 9.07 -11.50
C ASN A 195 14.69 7.60 -11.02
N GLN A 196 13.51 7.09 -10.71
CA GLN A 196 13.32 5.72 -10.22
C GLN A 196 13.81 4.64 -11.19
N ILE A 197 13.63 4.88 -12.50
CA ILE A 197 14.05 3.94 -13.55
C ILE A 197 15.58 3.84 -13.60
N SER A 198 16.30 4.92 -13.31
CA SER A 198 17.78 4.92 -13.29
C SER A 198 18.33 3.90 -12.29
N PHE A 199 17.76 3.80 -11.11
CA PHE A 199 18.17 2.82 -10.10
C PHE A 199 17.91 1.38 -10.58
N LEU A 200 16.73 1.09 -11.11
CA LEU A 200 16.39 -0.23 -11.65
C LEU A 200 17.27 -0.59 -12.85
N SER A 201 17.53 0.37 -13.74
CA SER A 201 18.39 0.17 -14.90
C SER A 201 19.81 -0.11 -14.51
N PHE A 202 20.35 0.57 -13.51
CA PHE A 202 21.69 0.33 -12.97
C PHE A 202 21.84 -1.12 -12.48
N ASP A 203 20.91 -1.59 -11.66
CA ASP A 203 20.93 -2.96 -11.15
C ASP A 203 20.71 -3.99 -12.26
N LEU A 204 19.86 -3.70 -13.23
CA LEU A 204 19.62 -4.59 -14.37
C LEU A 204 20.85 -4.75 -15.24
N VAL A 205 21.55 -3.67 -15.56
CA VAL A 205 22.81 -3.71 -16.33
C VAL A 205 23.87 -4.48 -15.54
N GLY A 206 23.99 -4.23 -14.24
CA GLY A 206 24.90 -4.97 -13.36
C GLY A 206 24.59 -6.47 -13.33
N LEU A 207 23.33 -6.85 -13.25
CA LEU A 207 22.89 -8.25 -13.32
C LEU A 207 23.25 -8.89 -14.66
N VAL A 208 22.96 -8.22 -15.78
CA VAL A 208 23.28 -8.72 -17.12
C VAL A 208 24.77 -8.94 -17.26
N TYR A 209 25.59 -7.94 -16.89
CA TYR A 209 27.05 -8.06 -16.92
C TYR A 209 27.53 -9.24 -16.05
N PHE A 210 27.06 -9.35 -14.82
CA PHE A 210 27.42 -10.45 -13.92
C PHE A 210 27.11 -11.83 -14.50
N LEU A 211 25.93 -12.00 -15.10
CA LEU A 211 25.52 -13.27 -15.69
C LEU A 211 26.36 -13.63 -16.92
N ILE A 212 26.65 -12.67 -17.79
CA ILE A 212 27.51 -12.86 -18.99
C ILE A 212 28.94 -13.19 -18.55
N TYR A 213 29.49 -12.45 -17.59
CA TYR A 213 30.84 -12.71 -17.04
C TYR A 213 30.94 -14.12 -16.46
N LYS A 214 29.93 -14.54 -15.66
CA LYS A 214 29.86 -15.91 -15.08
C LYS A 214 29.73 -17.01 -16.13
N ASN A 215 29.30 -16.69 -17.33
CA ASN A 215 29.14 -17.59 -18.45
C ASN A 215 30.26 -17.45 -19.48
N ASN A 216 31.47 -16.98 -19.06
CA ASN A 216 32.64 -16.77 -19.90
C ASN A 216 32.36 -15.90 -21.15
N PHE A 217 31.59 -14.83 -20.98
CA PHE A 217 31.13 -13.90 -22.02
C PHE A 217 30.28 -14.53 -23.14
N VAL A 218 29.77 -15.73 -22.93
CA VAL A 218 28.83 -16.34 -23.86
C VAL A 218 27.41 -15.92 -23.48
N ILE A 219 26.70 -15.28 -24.42
CA ILE A 219 25.30 -14.85 -24.24
C ILE A 219 24.39 -16.02 -24.59
N ASP A 220 23.95 -16.76 -23.58
CA ASP A 220 22.91 -17.79 -23.70
C ASP A 220 21.68 -17.36 -22.88
N LYS A 221 20.53 -17.41 -23.52
CA LYS A 221 19.24 -17.11 -22.90
C LYS A 221 19.00 -17.90 -21.61
N LYS A 222 19.49 -19.11 -21.50
CA LYS A 222 19.33 -19.98 -20.33
C LYS A 222 19.97 -19.42 -19.06
N ILE A 223 20.99 -18.54 -19.18
CA ILE A 223 21.65 -17.96 -17.99
C ILE A 223 20.70 -17.10 -17.16
N PHE A 224 19.71 -16.47 -17.79
CA PHE A 224 18.74 -15.61 -17.10
C PHE A 224 17.68 -16.39 -16.31
N TYR A 225 17.52 -17.68 -16.55
CA TYR A 225 16.56 -18.53 -15.84
C TYR A 225 17.19 -19.31 -14.68
N LYS A 226 18.50 -19.28 -14.55
CA LYS A 226 19.21 -19.95 -13.46
C LYS A 226 19.21 -19.10 -12.20
N LYS A 227 19.06 -19.73 -11.01
CA LYS A 227 19.32 -19.06 -9.73
C LYS A 227 20.73 -18.47 -9.73
N ASN A 228 20.85 -17.21 -9.38
CA ASN A 228 22.11 -16.52 -9.25
C ASN A 228 22.25 -15.89 -7.86
N LYS A 229 23.49 -15.44 -7.53
CA LYS A 229 23.82 -14.79 -6.26
C LYS A 229 24.16 -13.30 -6.47
N PHE A 230 23.66 -12.69 -7.54
CA PHE A 230 23.85 -11.28 -7.76
C PHE A 230 23.21 -10.48 -6.62
N LYS A 231 23.94 -9.53 -6.09
CA LYS A 231 23.44 -8.53 -5.15
C LYS A 231 23.48 -7.19 -5.85
N GLY A 232 22.33 -6.62 -6.10
CA GLY A 232 22.18 -5.24 -6.57
C GLY A 232 22.56 -4.22 -5.47
N LYS A 233 22.56 -2.96 -5.85
CA LYS A 233 22.81 -1.84 -4.93
C LYS A 233 21.69 -1.61 -3.92
#